data_aae0b014023c92872a040c3225617cae
#
_entry.id   aae0b014023c92872a040c3225617cae
#
_cell.length_a   1.000
_cell.length_b   1.000
_cell.length_c   1.000
_cell.angle_alpha   90.00
_cell.angle_beta   90.00
_cell.angle_gamma   90.00
#
_symmetry.space_group_name_H-M   'P 1'
#
loop_
_entity.id
_entity.type
_entity.pdbx_description
1 polymer ?
#
loop_
_entity_poly.entity_id
_entity_poly.type
_entity_poly.pdbx_seq_one_letter_code
_entity_poly.pdbx_strand_id
1 'polypeptide(L)'
;DSSTSRGLGDVYKRQVLLIALVVVFAYNKIQNKQSLQSQHQQKIEAVQKQNNAGGENADTAQQQTGSGKQSAEAVLKQAFENEQSDIQVEGEGTVWKTLPDDNKGTRHQRFILKLSSGQTLLVAHNIDLADKIKGLKKGDKVAFYGEYEWSEKGGVIHWTHHDPAGRHEDGWLKHGGQVYQ
;
A
#
# COMPACT_ATOMS: atom_id res chain seq x y z
N ASP A 1 -46.14 7.87 38.39
CA ASP A 1 -45.32 7.02 37.53
C ASP A 1 -44.89 7.79 36.31
N SER A 2 -43.73 8.37 36.45
CA SER A 2 -43.04 9.12 35.39
C SER A 2 -41.69 8.49 35.15
N SER A 3 -41.61 7.52 34.25
CA SER A 3 -40.33 7.06 33.81
C SER A 3 -40.40 6.53 32.38
N THR A 4 -39.35 6.83 31.62
CA THR A 4 -38.92 6.17 30.39
C THR A 4 -39.38 6.78 29.06
N SER A 5 -38.96 8.00 28.82
CA SER A 5 -38.92 8.51 27.42
C SER A 5 -37.58 9.07 27.00
N ARG A 6 -36.48 8.85 27.76
CA ARG A 6 -35.17 9.47 27.49
C ARG A 6 -34.20 8.59 26.67
N GLY A 7 -34.50 7.34 26.39
CA GLY A 7 -33.54 6.41 25.78
C GLY A 7 -33.51 6.36 24.25
N LEU A 8 -34.66 6.55 23.57
CA LEU A 8 -34.72 6.37 22.10
C LEU A 8 -34.15 7.55 21.32
N GLY A 9 -34.27 8.77 21.82
CA GLY A 9 -33.75 9.96 21.12
C GLY A 9 -32.22 10.03 21.07
N ASP A 10 -31.56 9.52 22.11
CA ASP A 10 -30.10 9.58 22.16
C ASP A 10 -29.43 8.49 21.33
N VAL A 11 -30.05 7.32 21.20
CA VAL A 11 -29.56 6.25 20.30
C VAL A 11 -29.67 6.68 18.86
N TYR A 12 -30.79 7.29 18.47
CA TYR A 12 -31.00 7.78 17.12
C TYR A 12 -30.05 8.93 16.75
N LYS A 13 -29.81 9.87 17.65
CA LYS A 13 -28.84 10.95 17.45
C LYS A 13 -27.41 10.44 17.26
N ARG A 14 -26.99 9.43 18.07
CA ARG A 14 -25.68 8.78 17.92
C ARG A 14 -25.55 8.03 16.60
N GLN A 15 -26.60 7.34 16.17
CA GLN A 15 -26.62 6.61 14.91
C GLN A 15 -26.55 7.55 13.70
N VAL A 16 -27.29 8.66 13.72
CA VAL A 16 -27.22 9.70 12.67
C VAL A 16 -25.85 10.35 12.62
N LEU A 17 -25.22 10.59 13.77
CA LEU A 17 -23.88 11.17 13.86
C LEU A 17 -22.82 10.21 13.26
N LEU A 18 -22.93 8.91 13.53
CA LEU A 18 -22.04 7.88 12.99
C LEU A 18 -22.19 7.75 11.47
N ILE A 19 -23.43 7.78 10.96
CA ILE A 19 -23.68 7.75 9.52
C ILE A 19 -23.11 9.00 8.84
N ALA A 20 -23.29 10.18 9.43
CA ALA A 20 -22.73 11.42 8.90
C ALA A 20 -21.18 11.38 8.86
N LEU A 21 -20.53 10.84 9.88
CA LEU A 21 -19.07 10.67 9.92
C LEU A 21 -18.59 9.71 8.83
N VAL A 22 -19.29 8.58 8.63
CA VAL A 22 -18.95 7.61 7.58
C VAL A 22 -19.11 8.23 6.19
N VAL A 23 -20.16 9.02 5.96
CA VAL A 23 -20.39 9.71 4.68
C VAL A 23 -19.30 10.76 4.43
N VAL A 24 -18.94 11.55 5.44
CA VAL A 24 -17.86 12.55 5.32
C VAL A 24 -16.51 11.87 5.07
N PHE A 25 -16.23 10.75 5.74
CA PHE A 25 -15.01 9.99 5.53
C PHE A 25 -14.95 9.41 4.11
N ALA A 26 -16.04 8.79 3.63
CA ALA A 26 -16.14 8.27 2.27
C ALA A 26 -16.02 9.39 1.22
N TYR A 27 -16.65 10.55 1.46
CA TYR A 27 -16.53 11.71 0.57
C TYR A 27 -15.09 12.24 0.50
N ASN A 28 -14.41 12.39 1.63
CA ASN A 28 -13.01 12.81 1.67
C ASN A 28 -12.08 11.79 1.00
N LYS A 29 -12.36 10.48 1.15
CA LYS A 29 -11.60 9.40 0.48
C LYS A 29 -11.73 9.51 -1.06
N ILE A 30 -12.94 9.77 -1.57
CA ILE A 30 -13.19 9.96 -3.02
C ILE A 30 -12.49 11.21 -3.55
N GLN A 31 -12.58 12.33 -2.84
CA GLN A 31 -11.92 13.58 -3.24
C GLN A 31 -10.40 13.46 -3.27
N ASN A 32 -9.83 12.76 -2.28
CA ASN A 32 -8.39 12.55 -2.23
C ASN A 32 -7.89 11.65 -3.38
N LYS A 33 -8.66 10.62 -3.75
CA LYS A 33 -8.35 9.76 -4.90
C LYS A 33 -8.36 10.54 -6.23
N GLN A 34 -9.33 11.45 -6.41
CA GLN A 34 -9.41 12.31 -7.61
C GLN A 34 -8.27 13.32 -7.68
N SER A 35 -7.87 13.90 -6.55
CA SER A 35 -6.76 14.88 -6.52
C SER A 35 -5.40 14.23 -6.81
N LEU A 36 -5.17 13.01 -6.33
CA LEU A 36 -3.95 12.24 -6.63
C LEU A 36 -3.87 11.86 -8.12
N GLN A 37 -4.98 11.43 -8.72
CA GLN A 37 -5.03 11.12 -10.14
C GLN A 37 -4.78 12.36 -11.01
N SER A 38 -5.36 13.52 -10.66
CA SER A 38 -5.14 14.75 -11.42
C SER A 38 -3.70 15.26 -11.33
N GLN A 39 -3.06 15.14 -10.16
CA GLN A 39 -1.64 15.48 -9.99
C GLN A 39 -0.71 14.54 -10.78
N HIS A 40 -1.05 13.25 -10.83
CA HIS A 40 -0.30 12.26 -11.60
C HIS A 40 -0.39 12.54 -13.11
N GLN A 41 -1.60 12.86 -13.59
CA GLN A 41 -1.84 13.22 -14.98
C GLN A 41 -1.08 14.49 -15.39
N GLN A 42 -1.11 15.53 -14.57
CA GLN A 42 -0.37 16.79 -14.84
C GLN A 42 1.14 16.57 -14.86
N LYS A 43 1.66 15.66 -14.03
CA LYS A 43 3.08 15.33 -13.99
C LYS A 43 3.50 14.56 -15.24
N ILE A 44 2.67 13.63 -15.75
CA ILE A 44 2.92 12.91 -17.01
C ILE A 44 2.93 13.89 -18.20
N GLU A 45 1.96 14.79 -18.28
CA GLU A 45 1.88 15.79 -19.34
C GLU A 45 3.07 16.77 -19.32
N ALA A 46 3.52 17.16 -18.11
CA ALA A 46 4.72 18.03 -17.97
C ALA A 46 6.00 17.33 -18.45
N VAL A 47 6.17 16.04 -18.14
CA VAL A 47 7.33 15.25 -18.58
C VAL A 47 7.29 15.01 -20.09
N GLN A 48 6.11 14.75 -20.67
CA GLN A 48 5.97 14.59 -22.14
C GLN A 48 6.25 15.89 -22.90
N LYS A 49 5.88 17.03 -22.32
CA LYS A 49 6.15 18.35 -22.94
C LYS A 49 7.64 18.72 -22.91
N GLN A 50 8.38 18.24 -21.90
CA GLN A 50 9.82 18.46 -21.78
C GLN A 50 10.64 17.58 -22.72
N ASN A 51 10.15 16.36 -23.02
CA ASN A 51 10.82 15.42 -23.93
C ASN A 51 10.61 15.76 -25.41
N ASN A 52 9.62 16.59 -25.77
CA ASN A 52 9.37 17.04 -27.14
C ASN A 52 10.12 18.33 -27.53
N ALA A 53 10.86 18.96 -26.61
CA ALA A 53 11.54 20.24 -26.85
C ALA A 53 13.07 20.14 -27.01
N GLY A 54 13.65 18.94 -27.06
CA GLY A 54 15.11 18.76 -27.16
C GLY A 54 15.45 17.63 -28.13
N GLY A 55 15.73 17.96 -29.37
CA GLY A 55 16.36 17.04 -30.31
C GLY A 55 17.87 16.92 -30.07
N GLU A 56 18.35 15.68 -30.34
CA GLU A 56 19.76 15.30 -30.55
C GLU A 56 20.78 15.53 -29.43
N ASN A 57 21.15 14.44 -28.73
CA ASN A 57 22.50 13.89 -28.81
C ASN A 57 22.61 12.57 -28.06
N ALA A 58 23.27 11.64 -28.69
CA ALA A 58 23.54 10.27 -28.27
C ALA A 58 24.48 10.18 -27.04
N ASP A 59 24.50 8.97 -26.45
CA ASP A 59 25.45 8.43 -25.46
C ASP A 59 25.30 8.94 -24.01
N THR A 60 24.63 8.12 -23.26
CA THR A 60 25.13 7.56 -21.99
C THR A 60 24.08 6.58 -21.41
N ALA A 61 24.24 5.31 -21.71
CA ALA A 61 23.58 4.23 -20.99
C ALA A 61 24.30 4.04 -19.65
N GLN A 62 23.70 4.49 -18.55
CA GLN A 62 23.90 4.02 -17.17
C GLN A 62 23.39 5.08 -16.20
N GLN A 63 22.24 4.80 -15.59
CA GLN A 63 21.72 5.24 -14.28
C GLN A 63 20.22 5.51 -14.30
N GLN A 64 19.43 4.44 -14.43
CA GLN A 64 17.97 4.53 -14.20
C GLN A 64 17.45 3.53 -13.16
N THR A 65 18.26 3.09 -12.20
CA THR A 65 17.80 2.20 -11.11
C THR A 65 17.49 2.90 -9.79
N GLY A 66 17.74 4.20 -9.67
CA GLY A 66 17.57 4.95 -8.43
C GLY A 66 16.26 5.74 -8.30
N SER A 67 15.64 6.13 -9.40
CA SER A 67 14.51 7.07 -9.39
C SER A 67 13.18 6.44 -8.94
N GLY A 68 12.92 5.16 -9.30
CA GLY A 68 11.70 4.47 -8.89
C GLY A 68 11.67 4.12 -7.39
N LYS A 69 12.83 3.79 -6.83
CA LYS A 69 12.96 3.39 -5.43
C LYS A 69 12.76 4.55 -4.45
N GLN A 70 13.28 5.73 -4.79
CA GLN A 70 13.05 6.94 -3.98
C GLN A 70 11.60 7.40 -4.04
N SER A 71 10.93 7.25 -5.17
CA SER A 71 9.51 7.61 -5.30
C SER A 71 8.60 6.72 -4.45
N ALA A 72 8.86 5.41 -4.40
CA ALA A 72 8.07 4.46 -3.60
C ALA A 72 8.19 4.74 -2.09
N GLU A 73 9.40 4.96 -1.59
CA GLU A 73 9.61 5.29 -0.17
C GLU A 73 9.01 6.65 0.21
N ALA A 74 9.05 7.62 -0.70
CA ALA A 74 8.41 8.91 -0.49
C ALA A 74 6.87 8.77 -0.44
N VAL A 75 6.29 7.95 -1.32
CA VAL A 75 4.85 7.64 -1.31
C VAL A 75 4.46 6.95 0.01
N LEU A 76 5.20 5.93 0.43
CA LEU A 76 4.93 5.19 1.66
C LEU A 76 5.07 6.07 2.90
N LYS A 77 6.07 6.94 2.94
CA LYS A 77 6.24 7.91 4.02
C LYS A 77 5.06 8.88 4.10
N GLN A 78 4.67 9.45 2.97
CA GLN A 78 3.53 10.37 2.89
C GLN A 78 2.23 9.67 3.27
N ALA A 79 2.02 8.44 2.81
CA ALA A 79 0.86 7.63 3.16
C ALA A 79 0.79 7.36 4.66
N PHE A 80 1.93 7.05 5.27
CA PHE A 80 2.01 6.85 6.73
C PHE A 80 1.70 8.13 7.51
N GLU A 81 2.31 9.26 7.14
CA GLU A 81 2.11 10.56 7.81
C GLU A 81 0.67 11.08 7.67
N ASN A 82 -0.02 10.75 6.59
CA ASN A 82 -1.39 11.18 6.32
C ASN A 82 -2.44 10.10 6.63
N GLU A 83 -2.07 8.99 7.27
CA GLU A 83 -2.96 7.86 7.62
C GLU A 83 -3.75 7.35 6.40
N GLN A 84 -3.12 7.27 5.23
CA GLN A 84 -3.73 6.86 3.99
C GLN A 84 -3.60 5.35 3.77
N SER A 85 -4.65 4.73 3.25
CA SER A 85 -4.75 3.32 2.86
C SER A 85 -5.14 3.17 1.39
N ASP A 86 -5.26 1.93 0.91
CA ASP A 86 -5.63 1.56 -0.46
C ASP A 86 -4.65 2.14 -1.51
N ILE A 87 -3.35 2.06 -1.27
CA ILE A 87 -2.32 2.59 -2.16
C ILE A 87 -1.52 1.44 -2.76
N GLN A 88 -1.65 1.23 -4.07
CA GLN A 88 -0.82 0.27 -4.79
C GLN A 88 0.59 0.83 -4.94
N VAL A 89 1.60 0.06 -4.50
CA VAL A 89 2.98 0.53 -4.44
C VAL A 89 3.98 -0.59 -4.72
N GLU A 90 5.01 -0.25 -5.49
CA GLU A 90 6.17 -1.10 -5.70
C GLU A 90 7.33 -0.60 -4.84
N GLY A 91 8.02 -1.52 -4.17
CA GLY A 91 9.16 -1.17 -3.34
C GLY A 91 10.06 -2.35 -3.01
N GLU A 92 11.09 -2.09 -2.24
CA GLU A 92 12.01 -3.11 -1.73
C GLU A 92 12.41 -2.79 -0.29
N GLY A 93 12.56 -3.83 0.51
CA GLY A 93 13.06 -3.71 1.86
C GLY A 93 13.94 -4.88 2.27
N THR A 94 14.51 -4.75 3.44
CA THR A 94 15.27 -5.83 4.08
C THR A 94 14.43 -6.50 5.14
N VAL A 95 14.36 -7.81 5.14
CA VAL A 95 13.65 -8.58 6.18
C VAL A 95 14.28 -8.28 7.54
N TRP A 96 13.52 -7.59 8.38
CA TRP A 96 13.95 -7.30 9.74
C TRP A 96 13.60 -8.42 10.71
N LYS A 97 12.43 -9.05 10.48
CA LYS A 97 11.95 -10.15 11.31
C LYS A 97 10.94 -11.01 10.52
N THR A 98 11.07 -12.33 10.61
CA THR A 98 10.01 -13.25 10.22
C THR A 98 9.06 -13.49 11.40
N LEU A 99 7.77 -13.67 11.11
CA LEU A 99 6.72 -13.90 12.09
C LEU A 99 6.09 -15.29 11.85
N PRO A 100 5.42 -15.88 12.84
CA PRO A 100 4.60 -17.06 12.60
C PRO A 100 3.54 -16.77 11.53
N ASP A 101 3.25 -17.77 10.69
CA ASP A 101 2.15 -17.66 9.72
C ASP A 101 0.83 -17.41 10.46
N ASP A 102 -0.03 -16.62 9.86
CA ASP A 102 -1.41 -16.48 10.33
C ASP A 102 -2.27 -17.55 9.65
N ASN A 103 -2.85 -18.42 10.45
CA ASN A 103 -3.69 -19.51 9.97
C ASN A 103 -5.18 -19.31 10.34
N LYS A 104 -5.57 -18.09 10.71
CA LYS A 104 -6.96 -17.75 10.99
C LYS A 104 -7.62 -17.22 9.71
N GLY A 105 -8.60 -17.95 9.20
CA GLY A 105 -9.21 -17.67 7.91
C GLY A 105 -8.27 -18.03 6.76
N THR A 106 -8.07 -17.13 5.79
CA THR A 106 -7.06 -17.28 4.75
C THR A 106 -5.65 -17.22 5.35
N ARG A 107 -4.80 -18.15 4.90
CA ARG A 107 -3.45 -18.29 5.48
C ARG A 107 -2.51 -17.22 4.92
N HIS A 108 -1.69 -16.63 5.80
CA HIS A 108 -0.71 -15.63 5.37
C HIS A 108 0.68 -15.93 5.93
N GLN A 109 1.68 -15.91 5.06
CA GLN A 109 3.05 -15.75 5.49
C GLN A 109 3.27 -14.32 5.92
N ARG A 110 3.86 -14.11 7.11
CA ARG A 110 4.06 -12.78 7.67
C ARG A 110 5.52 -12.50 7.99
N PHE A 111 5.97 -11.30 7.64
CA PHE A 111 7.30 -10.82 7.99
C PHE A 111 7.31 -9.29 8.00
N ILE A 112 8.32 -8.72 8.64
CA ILE A 112 8.51 -7.26 8.70
C ILE A 112 9.67 -6.90 7.79
N LEU A 113 9.42 -6.00 6.85
CA LEU A 113 10.45 -5.34 6.04
C LEU A 113 10.86 -4.02 6.71
N LYS A 114 12.14 -3.69 6.64
CA LYS A 114 12.67 -2.37 6.94
C LYS A 114 13.11 -1.72 5.63
N LEU A 115 12.56 -0.57 5.34
CA LEU A 115 12.91 0.26 4.19
C LEU A 115 14.23 1.02 4.45
N SER A 116 14.82 1.61 3.41
CA SER A 116 16.02 2.43 3.56
C SER A 116 15.76 3.72 4.35
N SER A 117 14.53 4.24 4.30
CA SER A 117 14.03 5.36 5.12
C SER A 117 13.98 5.04 6.63
N GLY A 118 14.06 3.76 7.00
CA GLY A 118 13.87 3.29 8.37
C GLY A 118 12.42 2.90 8.71
N GLN A 119 11.44 3.25 7.87
CA GLN A 119 10.05 2.81 8.04
C GLN A 119 9.97 1.27 8.00
N THR A 120 9.10 0.70 8.80
CA THR A 120 8.85 -0.75 8.80
C THR A 120 7.47 -1.06 8.25
N LEU A 121 7.38 -2.13 7.45
CA LEU A 121 6.14 -2.60 6.86
C LEU A 121 5.90 -4.05 7.28
N LEU A 122 4.70 -4.36 7.72
CA LEU A 122 4.27 -5.75 7.84
C LEU A 122 3.86 -6.24 6.45
N VAL A 123 4.50 -7.29 5.95
CA VAL A 123 4.01 -8.00 4.77
C VAL A 123 3.11 -9.15 5.21
N ALA A 124 1.90 -9.20 4.66
CA ALA A 124 0.92 -10.27 4.84
C ALA A 124 0.63 -10.91 3.47
N HIS A 125 1.45 -11.90 3.11
CA HIS A 125 1.38 -12.61 1.84
C HIS A 125 0.42 -13.79 1.92
N ASN A 126 -0.64 -13.79 1.13
CA ASN A 126 -1.65 -14.84 1.12
C ASN A 126 -1.10 -16.13 0.47
N ILE A 127 -0.83 -17.14 1.31
CA ILE A 127 -0.27 -18.42 0.88
C ILE A 127 -1.32 -19.49 0.51
N ASP A 128 -2.58 -19.08 0.41
CA ASP A 128 -3.63 -19.90 -0.22
C ASP A 128 -3.74 -19.58 -1.72
N LEU A 129 -3.25 -18.42 -2.15
CA LEU A 129 -3.30 -17.94 -3.55
C LEU A 129 -1.92 -17.93 -4.23
N ALA A 130 -0.84 -17.79 -3.48
CA ALA A 130 0.52 -17.80 -3.99
C ALA A 130 1.46 -18.64 -3.14
N ASP A 131 2.58 -19.05 -3.70
CA ASP A 131 3.56 -19.88 -3.00
C ASP A 131 4.23 -19.11 -1.87
N LYS A 132 4.39 -19.77 -0.73
CA LYS A 132 5.16 -19.26 0.40
C LYS A 132 6.65 -19.12 0.04
N ILE A 133 7.28 -18.01 0.40
CA ILE A 133 8.74 -17.85 0.29
C ILE A 133 9.42 -18.79 1.30
N LYS A 134 10.01 -19.87 0.79
CA LYS A 134 10.72 -20.86 1.60
C LYS A 134 12.10 -20.32 2.00
N GLY A 135 12.48 -20.54 3.25
CA GLY A 135 13.81 -20.17 3.75
C GLY A 135 14.03 -18.67 3.97
N LEU A 136 12.96 -17.85 3.90
CA LEU A 136 13.04 -16.42 4.19
C LEU A 136 13.59 -16.18 5.59
N LYS A 137 14.61 -15.33 5.70
CA LYS A 137 15.30 -15.04 6.97
C LYS A 137 15.64 -13.56 7.09
N LYS A 138 15.93 -13.13 8.32
CA LYS A 138 16.42 -11.77 8.60
C LYS A 138 17.65 -11.45 7.75
N GLY A 139 17.66 -10.27 7.16
CA GLY A 139 18.71 -9.76 6.28
C GLY A 139 18.46 -9.98 4.80
N ASP A 140 17.51 -10.83 4.42
CA ASP A 140 17.16 -11.04 3.02
C ASP A 140 16.53 -9.78 2.41
N LYS A 141 16.79 -9.55 1.13
CA LYS A 141 16.14 -8.51 0.34
C LYS A 141 14.85 -9.06 -0.28
N VAL A 142 13.77 -8.32 -0.15
CA VAL A 142 12.49 -8.64 -0.78
C VAL A 142 11.97 -7.38 -1.46
N ALA A 143 11.74 -7.48 -2.77
CA ALA A 143 10.96 -6.51 -3.49
C ALA A 143 9.48 -6.93 -3.48
N PHE A 144 8.59 -5.96 -3.55
CA PHE A 144 7.15 -6.19 -3.49
C PHE A 144 6.41 -5.25 -4.43
N TYR A 145 5.27 -5.70 -4.90
CA TYR A 145 4.22 -4.91 -5.49
C TYR A 145 2.92 -5.34 -4.83
N GLY A 146 2.21 -4.43 -4.22
CA GLY A 146 1.01 -4.73 -3.46
C GLY A 146 0.35 -3.49 -2.90
N GLU A 147 -0.78 -3.69 -2.24
CA GLU A 147 -1.55 -2.63 -1.64
C GLU A 147 -1.05 -2.31 -0.23
N TYR A 148 -0.82 -1.02 0.01
CA TYR A 148 -0.48 -0.48 1.31
C TYR A 148 -1.73 -0.12 2.09
N GLU A 149 -1.83 -0.63 3.31
CA GLU A 149 -2.80 -0.26 4.33
C GLU A 149 -2.11 0.42 5.50
N TRP A 150 -2.64 1.53 5.94
CA TRP A 150 -2.10 2.23 7.10
C TRP A 150 -2.28 1.45 8.39
N SER A 151 -1.27 1.48 9.22
CA SER A 151 -1.34 1.09 10.62
C SER A 151 -0.35 1.93 11.43
N GLU A 152 -0.63 2.16 12.70
CA GLU A 152 0.24 2.91 13.62
C GLU A 152 1.68 2.38 13.72
N LYS A 153 1.92 1.13 13.28
CA LYS A 153 3.22 0.44 13.30
C LYS A 153 3.99 0.54 11.99
N GLY A 154 3.62 1.45 11.10
CA GLY A 154 4.32 1.71 9.84
C GLY A 154 3.56 1.31 8.58
N GLY A 155 2.53 0.48 8.71
CA GLY A 155 1.67 0.02 7.63
C GLY A 155 1.82 -1.47 7.31
N VAL A 156 0.93 -1.94 6.46
CA VAL A 156 0.84 -3.32 5.99
C VAL A 156 0.91 -3.34 4.47
N ILE A 157 1.65 -4.27 3.89
CA ILE A 157 1.59 -4.61 2.46
C ILE A 157 0.88 -5.94 2.34
N HIS A 158 -0.20 -5.96 1.59
CA HIS A 158 -0.95 -7.15 1.21
C HIS A 158 -1.30 -7.15 -0.29
N TRP A 159 -2.20 -8.00 -0.78
CA TRP A 159 -2.45 -8.14 -2.22
C TRP A 159 -1.17 -8.33 -3.04
N THR A 160 -0.25 -9.14 -2.52
CA THR A 160 1.03 -9.47 -3.14
C THR A 160 0.97 -10.76 -3.95
N HIS A 161 -0.14 -11.01 -4.64
CA HIS A 161 -0.45 -12.20 -5.42
C HIS A 161 -1.41 -11.83 -6.54
N HIS A 162 -1.60 -12.78 -7.48
CA HIS A 162 -2.63 -12.67 -8.50
C HIS A 162 -4.03 -12.70 -7.88
N ASP A 163 -4.97 -11.87 -8.39
CA ASP A 163 -6.38 -11.95 -7.99
C ASP A 163 -7.16 -12.89 -8.90
N PRO A 164 -7.54 -14.10 -8.44
CA PRO A 164 -8.30 -15.05 -9.26
C PRO A 164 -9.66 -14.52 -9.72
N ALA A 165 -10.20 -13.52 -9.05
CA ALA A 165 -11.48 -12.90 -9.39
C ALA A 165 -11.34 -11.70 -10.32
N GLY A 166 -10.13 -11.22 -10.61
CA GLY A 166 -9.85 -10.09 -11.50
C GLY A 166 -10.47 -8.78 -11.06
N ARG A 167 -10.68 -8.58 -9.76
CA ARG A 167 -11.30 -7.38 -9.19
C ARG A 167 -10.30 -6.43 -8.54
N HIS A 168 -9.12 -6.94 -8.27
CA HIS A 168 -8.01 -6.21 -7.68
C HIS A 168 -6.80 -6.25 -8.62
N GLU A 169 -5.95 -5.23 -8.56
CA GLU A 169 -4.68 -5.23 -9.28
C GLU A 169 -3.76 -6.32 -8.73
N ASP A 170 -3.16 -7.10 -9.65
CA ASP A 170 -2.26 -8.20 -9.28
C ASP A 170 -0.98 -7.65 -8.65
N GLY A 171 -0.58 -8.29 -7.56
CA GLY A 171 0.66 -7.99 -6.88
C GLY A 171 1.63 -9.15 -6.91
N TRP A 172 2.82 -8.93 -6.34
CA TRP A 172 3.86 -9.95 -6.25
C TRP A 172 4.86 -9.66 -5.13
N LEU A 173 5.56 -10.72 -4.72
CA LEU A 173 6.82 -10.63 -3.99
C LEU A 173 7.96 -11.18 -4.84
N LYS A 174 9.17 -10.63 -4.68
CA LYS A 174 10.38 -11.13 -5.34
C LYS A 174 11.49 -11.33 -4.33
N HIS A 175 12.03 -12.54 -4.28
CA HIS A 175 13.11 -12.93 -3.37
C HIS A 175 14.06 -13.89 -4.07
N GLY A 176 15.38 -13.67 -3.96
CA GLY A 176 16.39 -14.54 -4.56
C GLY A 176 16.27 -14.73 -6.07
N GLY A 177 15.69 -13.77 -6.78
CA GLY A 177 15.43 -13.84 -8.23
C GLY A 177 14.13 -14.53 -8.62
N GLN A 178 13.40 -15.13 -7.67
CA GLN A 178 12.11 -15.78 -7.89
C GLN A 178 10.97 -14.81 -7.58
N VAL A 179 9.90 -14.87 -8.38
CA VAL A 179 8.64 -14.14 -8.18
C VAL A 179 7.61 -15.08 -7.56
N TYR A 180 6.86 -14.56 -6.60
CA TYR A 180 5.76 -15.20 -5.87
C TYR A 180 4.49 -14.36 -6.08
N GLN A 181 3.51 -14.91 -6.82
CA GLN A 181 2.27 -14.19 -7.18
C GLN A 181 1.10 -15.13 -7.40
#